data_2b93e93194be835611badd0f310b35ae
#
_entry.id   2b93e93194be835611badd0f310b35ae
#
_cell.length_a   1.000
_cell.length_b   1.000
_cell.length_c   1.000
_cell.angle_alpha   90.00
_cell.angle_beta   90.00
_cell.angle_gamma   90.00
#
_symmetry.space_group_name_H-M   'P 1'
#
loop_
_entity.id
_entity.type
_entity.pdbx_description
1 polymer ?
#
loop_
_entity_poly.entity_id
_entity_poly.type
_entity_poly.pdbx_seq_one_letter_code
_entity_poly.pdbx_strand_id
1 'polypeptide(L)'
;MDYAVTLEAAVPVYNVETPNEAVRIAISKTGDMLNPDLKYVEITAVNRTCPNCGDSQEPAFIAANDGLVALELEMIVFNAEGEEHALRIARKEIGQKLRNIPLKILNIVVHEKSEEGYS
;
A
#
# COMPACT_ATOMS: atom_id res chain seq x y z
N MET A 1 5.89 16.42 -13.82
CA MET A 1 5.95 16.54 -12.37
C MET A 1 5.74 15.16 -11.76
N ASP A 2 6.46 14.86 -10.70
CA ASP A 2 6.38 13.56 -10.07
C ASP A 2 5.48 13.62 -8.84
N TYR A 3 4.73 12.56 -8.60
CA TYR A 3 3.80 12.49 -7.47
C TYR A 3 4.03 11.21 -6.69
N ALA A 4 3.85 11.29 -5.38
CA ALA A 4 3.81 10.11 -4.51
C ALA A 4 2.34 9.83 -4.21
N VAL A 5 1.86 8.67 -4.67
CA VAL A 5 0.49 8.25 -4.47
C VAL A 5 0.48 7.13 -3.44
N THR A 6 -0.28 7.33 -2.37
CA THR A 6 -0.35 6.35 -1.29
C THR A 6 -1.73 5.70 -1.28
N LEU A 7 -1.73 4.38 -1.33
CA LEU A 7 -2.94 3.57 -1.30
C LEU A 7 -2.92 2.63 -0.12
N GLU A 8 -4.09 2.32 0.41
CA GLU A 8 -4.24 1.29 1.42
C GLU A 8 -4.78 0.03 0.75
N ALA A 9 -4.12 -1.10 1.01
CA ALA A 9 -4.55 -2.38 0.48
C ALA A 9 -4.96 -3.28 1.64
N ALA A 10 -6.14 -3.92 1.52
CA ALA A 10 -6.61 -4.89 2.50
C ALA A 10 -6.25 -6.28 1.97
N VAL A 11 -5.16 -6.84 2.48
CA VAL A 11 -4.59 -8.08 1.95
C VAL A 11 -5.05 -9.28 2.78
N PRO A 12 -5.76 -10.25 2.18
CA PRO A 12 -6.17 -11.45 2.91
C PRO A 12 -4.99 -12.41 3.08
N VAL A 13 -4.92 -13.01 4.25
CA VAL A 13 -3.92 -14.04 4.56
C VAL A 13 -4.62 -15.23 5.21
N TYR A 14 -4.05 -16.42 5.04
CA TYR A 14 -4.69 -17.66 5.48
C TYR A 14 -3.73 -18.49 6.32
N ASN A 15 -4.30 -19.28 7.23
CA ASN A 15 -3.52 -20.18 8.09
C ASN A 15 -2.47 -19.44 8.91
N VAL A 16 -2.88 -18.35 9.56
CA VAL A 16 -2.00 -17.55 10.39
C VAL A 16 -2.48 -17.64 11.84
N GLU A 17 -1.55 -17.58 12.78
CA GLU A 17 -1.88 -17.67 14.19
C GLU A 17 -1.63 -16.38 14.96
N THR A 18 -0.69 -15.57 14.50
CA THR A 18 -0.36 -14.31 15.17
C THR A 18 -0.42 -13.13 14.21
N PRO A 19 -0.67 -11.92 14.74
CA PRO A 19 -0.64 -10.72 13.90
C PRO A 19 0.70 -10.48 13.21
N ASN A 20 1.81 -10.77 13.90
CA ASN A 20 3.14 -10.58 13.30
C ASN A 20 3.35 -11.51 12.10
N GLU A 21 2.90 -12.74 12.22
CA GLU A 21 2.97 -13.70 11.13
C GLU A 21 2.12 -13.22 9.94
N ALA A 22 0.90 -12.75 10.23
CA ALA A 22 -0.01 -12.27 9.20
C ALA A 22 0.60 -11.10 8.44
N VAL A 23 1.20 -10.15 9.16
CA VAL A 23 1.83 -8.98 8.53
C VAL A 23 2.99 -9.40 7.63
N ARG A 24 3.84 -10.31 8.09
CA ARG A 24 4.97 -10.77 7.28
C ARG A 24 4.51 -11.46 6.01
N ILE A 25 3.49 -12.30 6.12
CA ILE A 25 2.96 -13.02 4.97
C ILE A 25 2.31 -12.03 3.98
N ALA A 26 1.57 -11.06 4.49
CA ALA A 26 0.93 -10.06 3.65
C ALA A 26 1.95 -9.24 2.88
N ILE A 27 3.02 -8.82 3.53
CA ILE A 27 4.07 -8.02 2.89
C ILE A 27 4.76 -8.85 1.81
N SER A 28 5.10 -10.09 2.12
CA SER A 28 5.77 -10.98 1.17
C SER A 28 4.88 -11.27 -0.04
N LYS A 29 3.61 -11.58 0.21
CA LYS A 29 2.65 -11.86 -0.84
C LYS A 29 2.46 -10.67 -1.76
N THR A 30 2.30 -9.48 -1.16
CA THR A 30 2.10 -8.25 -1.94
C THR A 30 3.35 -7.91 -2.74
N GLY A 31 4.53 -8.06 -2.13
CA GLY A 31 5.78 -7.83 -2.82
C GLY A 31 5.96 -8.73 -4.02
N ASP A 32 5.61 -10.00 -3.88
CA ASP A 32 5.70 -10.95 -4.99
C ASP A 32 4.73 -10.59 -6.11
N MET A 33 3.56 -10.11 -5.78
CA MET A 33 2.57 -9.69 -6.78
C MET A 33 3.01 -8.46 -7.55
N LEU A 34 3.71 -7.54 -6.90
CA LEU A 34 4.16 -6.29 -7.52
C LEU A 34 5.49 -6.43 -8.25
N ASN A 35 6.35 -7.31 -7.77
CA ASN A 35 7.68 -7.51 -8.29
C ASN A 35 7.62 -8.47 -9.49
N PRO A 36 8.46 -8.33 -10.54
CA PRO A 36 9.49 -7.31 -10.73
C PRO A 36 9.03 -6.04 -11.44
N ASP A 37 7.76 -5.97 -11.83
CA ASP A 37 7.28 -4.94 -12.74
C ASP A 37 7.16 -3.56 -12.08
N LEU A 38 6.85 -3.52 -10.79
CA LEU A 38 6.68 -2.26 -10.07
C LEU A 38 7.76 -2.10 -9.01
N LYS A 39 8.88 -1.51 -9.43
CA LYS A 39 10.05 -1.34 -8.55
C LYS A 39 9.96 -0.11 -7.65
N TYR A 40 9.02 0.78 -7.94
CA TYR A 40 8.92 2.06 -7.24
C TYR A 40 7.78 2.08 -6.25
N VAL A 41 7.36 0.92 -5.78
CA VAL A 41 6.30 0.81 -4.78
C VAL A 41 6.91 0.39 -3.45
N GLU A 42 6.66 1.18 -2.43
CA GLU A 42 7.10 0.89 -1.08
C GLU A 42 5.93 0.34 -0.28
N ILE A 43 6.16 -0.75 0.42
CA ILE A 43 5.12 -1.45 1.18
C ILE A 43 5.39 -1.27 2.67
N THR A 44 4.40 -0.79 3.40
CA THR A 44 4.53 -0.57 4.85
C THR A 44 3.27 -1.06 5.54
N ALA A 45 3.43 -1.77 6.66
CA ALA A 45 2.31 -2.13 7.50
C ALA A 45 2.09 -0.98 8.49
N VAL A 46 0.86 -0.47 8.55
CA VAL A 46 0.55 0.67 9.40
C VAL A 46 -0.61 0.35 10.31
N ASN A 47 -0.62 0.99 11.47
CA ASN A 47 -1.74 0.85 12.41
C ASN A 47 -2.98 1.51 11.83
N ARG A 48 -4.12 0.84 12.03
CA ARG A 48 -5.41 1.40 11.62
C ARG A 48 -5.93 2.31 12.72
N THR A 49 -6.71 3.30 12.34
CA THR A 49 -7.35 4.20 13.29
C THR A 49 -8.85 3.92 13.34
N CYS A 50 -9.36 3.70 14.53
CA CYS A 50 -10.80 3.51 14.72
C CYS A 50 -11.53 4.79 14.36
N PRO A 51 -12.50 4.77 13.42
CA PRO A 51 -13.18 5.99 13.01
C PRO A 51 -14.08 6.56 14.10
N ASN A 52 -14.51 5.74 15.08
CA ASN A 52 -15.42 6.20 16.13
C ASN A 52 -14.72 6.66 17.38
N CYS A 53 -13.61 6.05 17.73
CA CYS A 53 -12.93 6.35 19.00
C CYS A 53 -11.53 6.96 18.81
N GLY A 54 -11.00 6.92 17.59
CA GLY A 54 -9.67 7.46 17.31
C GLY A 54 -8.52 6.61 17.80
N ASP A 55 -8.80 5.47 18.39
CA ASP A 55 -7.75 4.59 18.88
C ASP A 55 -7.03 3.90 17.73
N SER A 56 -5.72 3.75 17.88
CA SER A 56 -4.90 3.04 16.92
C SER A 56 -5.09 1.54 17.10
N GLN A 57 -5.25 0.83 15.97
CA GLN A 57 -5.40 -0.62 15.98
C GLN A 57 -4.27 -1.25 15.18
N GLU A 58 -3.97 -2.50 15.50
CA GLU A 58 -2.93 -3.22 14.77
C GLU A 58 -3.32 -3.38 13.29
N PRO A 59 -2.33 -3.46 12.39
CA PRO A 59 -2.63 -3.60 10.96
C PRO A 59 -3.32 -4.90 10.60
N ALA A 60 -3.17 -5.94 11.42
CA ALA A 60 -3.73 -7.25 11.12
C ALA A 60 -4.94 -7.56 11.99
N PHE A 61 -5.98 -8.10 11.38
CA PHE A 61 -7.14 -8.64 12.07
C PHE A 61 -7.26 -10.12 11.72
N ILE A 62 -7.29 -10.98 12.73
CA ILE A 62 -7.31 -12.43 12.54
C ILE A 62 -8.56 -13.02 13.19
N ALA A 63 -9.26 -13.87 12.43
CA ALA A 63 -10.40 -14.62 12.94
C ALA A 63 -10.36 -16.01 12.32
N ALA A 64 -10.48 -17.04 13.15
CA ALA A 64 -10.50 -18.44 12.71
C ALA A 64 -9.29 -18.79 11.81
N ASN A 65 -8.11 -18.34 12.20
CA ASN A 65 -6.83 -18.57 11.51
C ASN A 65 -6.71 -17.92 10.13
N ASP A 66 -7.69 -17.12 9.72
CA ASP A 66 -7.59 -16.32 8.52
C ASP A 66 -7.57 -14.85 8.92
N GLY A 67 -6.88 -14.04 8.16
CA GLY A 67 -6.71 -12.66 8.53
C GLY A 67 -6.80 -11.69 7.38
N LEU A 68 -6.89 -10.42 7.74
CA LEU A 68 -6.89 -9.31 6.81
C LEU A 68 -5.87 -8.31 7.32
N VAL A 69 -4.93 -7.92 6.46
CA VAL A 69 -3.84 -7.03 6.84
C VAL A 69 -3.93 -5.76 6.03
N ALA A 70 -3.93 -4.61 6.72
CA ALA A 70 -3.91 -3.31 6.07
C ALA A 70 -2.46 -2.92 5.78
N LEU A 71 -2.14 -2.78 4.52
CA LEU A 71 -0.82 -2.34 4.07
C LEU A 71 -0.94 -1.01 3.36
N GLU A 72 0.06 -0.17 3.54
CA GLU A 72 0.15 1.10 2.85
C GLU A 72 1.16 0.95 1.72
N LEU A 73 0.73 1.29 0.50
CA LEU A 73 1.55 1.19 -0.69
C LEU A 73 1.80 2.60 -1.22
N GLU A 74 3.04 3.00 -1.27
CA GLU A 74 3.41 4.29 -1.83
C GLU A 74 4.10 4.09 -3.16
N MET A 75 3.54 4.68 -4.21
CA MET A 75 4.10 4.59 -5.54
C MET A 75 4.48 5.97 -6.05
N ILE A 76 5.68 6.07 -6.60
CA ILE A 76 6.13 7.31 -7.24
C ILE A 76 5.74 7.24 -8.71
N VAL A 77 4.94 8.22 -9.15
CA VAL A 77 4.52 8.35 -10.55
C VAL A 77 5.32 9.47 -11.18
N PHE A 78 6.11 9.14 -12.19
CA PHE A 78 6.98 10.10 -12.86
C PHE A 78 6.27 10.75 -14.05
N ASN A 79 6.53 12.05 -14.24
CA ASN A 79 6.06 12.80 -15.40
C ASN A 79 4.54 12.81 -15.55
N ALA A 80 3.82 12.86 -14.43
CA ALA A 80 2.37 12.97 -14.45
C ALA A 80 1.97 14.42 -14.73
N GLU A 81 0.86 14.59 -15.43
CA GLU A 81 0.36 15.91 -15.78
C GLU A 81 -0.32 16.61 -14.61
N GLY A 82 -0.82 15.85 -13.66
CA GLY A 82 -1.49 16.38 -12.49
C GLY A 82 -1.85 15.26 -11.54
N GLU A 83 -2.53 15.63 -10.43
CA GLU A 83 -2.88 14.65 -9.41
C GLU A 83 -3.80 13.55 -9.94
N GLU A 84 -4.81 13.93 -10.75
CA GLU A 84 -5.72 12.94 -11.30
C GLU A 84 -5.00 11.95 -12.22
N HIS A 85 -4.08 12.46 -13.01
CA HIS A 85 -3.30 11.61 -13.90
C HIS A 85 -2.43 10.64 -13.10
N ALA A 86 -1.75 11.16 -12.08
CA ALA A 86 -0.91 10.34 -11.22
C ALA A 86 -1.74 9.25 -10.52
N LEU A 87 -2.90 9.63 -10.01
CA LEU A 87 -3.79 8.69 -9.34
C LEU A 87 -4.24 7.58 -10.29
N ARG A 88 -4.60 7.93 -11.50
CA ARG A 88 -5.07 6.98 -12.49
C ARG A 88 -3.99 5.98 -12.84
N ILE A 89 -2.75 6.46 -13.01
CA ILE A 89 -1.61 5.60 -13.30
C ILE A 89 -1.36 4.63 -12.14
N ALA A 90 -1.31 5.16 -10.91
CA ALA A 90 -1.04 4.34 -9.74
C ALA A 90 -2.11 3.27 -9.55
N ARG A 91 -3.38 3.64 -9.67
CA ARG A 91 -4.48 2.68 -9.52
C ARG A 91 -4.43 1.59 -10.59
N LYS A 92 -4.11 1.98 -11.81
CA LYS A 92 -4.03 1.03 -12.90
C LYS A 92 -2.88 0.05 -12.69
N GLU A 93 -1.69 0.57 -12.39
CA GLU A 93 -0.51 -0.27 -12.25
C GLU A 93 -0.62 -1.21 -11.04
N ILE A 94 -1.00 -0.67 -9.90
CA ILE A 94 -1.14 -1.48 -8.69
C ILE A 94 -2.35 -2.40 -8.80
N GLY A 95 -3.46 -1.91 -9.32
CA GLY A 95 -4.67 -2.71 -9.45
C GLY A 95 -4.54 -3.90 -10.36
N GLN A 96 -3.73 -3.78 -11.42
CA GLN A 96 -3.49 -4.91 -12.31
C GLN A 96 -2.71 -6.02 -11.62
N LYS A 97 -1.85 -5.66 -10.68
CA LYS A 97 -1.03 -6.64 -9.96
C LYS A 97 -1.75 -7.19 -8.74
N LEU A 98 -2.58 -6.38 -8.08
CA LEU A 98 -3.28 -6.78 -6.86
C LEU A 98 -4.77 -7.00 -7.16
N ARG A 99 -5.04 -7.95 -8.05
CA ARG A 99 -6.43 -8.32 -8.37
C ARG A 99 -7.10 -8.90 -7.15
N ASN A 100 -8.37 -8.57 -6.96
CA ASN A 100 -9.20 -9.04 -5.86
C ASN A 100 -8.75 -8.52 -4.50
N ILE A 101 -7.88 -7.50 -4.47
CA ILE A 101 -7.49 -6.85 -3.23
C ILE A 101 -8.07 -5.45 -3.23
N PRO A 102 -8.91 -5.10 -2.26
CA PRO A 102 -9.48 -3.75 -2.19
C PRO A 102 -8.40 -2.70 -1.96
N LEU A 103 -8.50 -1.61 -2.69
CA LEU A 103 -7.55 -0.51 -2.62
C LEU A 103 -8.31 0.78 -2.29
N LYS A 104 -7.73 1.58 -1.41
CA LYS A 104 -8.30 2.87 -1.03
C LYS A 104 -7.20 3.92 -1.13
N ILE A 105 -7.54 5.07 -1.73
CA ILE A 105 -6.58 6.16 -1.86
C ILE A 105 -6.48 6.88 -0.53
N LEU A 106 -5.25 7.04 -0.05
CA LEU A 106 -5.00 7.74 1.20
C LEU A 106 -4.48 9.16 0.96
N ASN A 107 -3.55 9.32 0.02
CA ASN A 107 -2.88 10.59 -0.15
C ASN A 107 -2.21 10.69 -1.51
N ILE A 108 -2.11 11.93 -2.01
CA ILE A 108 -1.34 12.22 -3.23
C ILE A 108 -0.58 13.51 -2.96
N VAL A 109 0.74 13.47 -3.06
CA VAL A 109 1.55 14.65 -2.84
C VAL A 109 2.58 14.79 -3.97
N VAL A 110 3.00 16.02 -4.20
CA VAL A 110 4.07 16.27 -5.17
C VAL A 110 5.36 15.68 -4.61
N HIS A 111 6.03 14.88 -5.42
CA HIS A 111 7.30 14.28 -5.05
C HIS A 111 8.43 15.11 -5.63
N GLU A 112 9.19 15.77 -4.78
CA GLU A 112 10.33 16.56 -5.21
C GLU A 112 11.60 15.74 -5.06
N LYS A 113 12.39 15.69 -6.13
CA LYS A 113 13.72 15.11 -6.04
C LYS A 113 14.61 16.13 -5.33
N SER A 114 15.04 15.83 -4.21
CA SER A 114 15.88 16.74 -3.47
C SER A 114 17.25 16.84 -4.11
N GLU A 115 16.89 17.05 -4.43
CA GLU A 115 17.59 17.15 -4.63
C GLU A 115 18.41 16.91 -4.66
N GLU A 116 18.11 16.76 -4.84
CA GLU A 116 18.53 16.34 -4.82
C GLU A 116 19.18 16.14 -4.82
N GLY A 117 19.49 16.27 -4.80
CA GLY A 117 20.01 16.08 -4.81
C GLY A 117 20.94 16.08 -4.71
N TYR A 118 20.98 16.43 -4.66
CA TYR A 118 21.74 16.51 -4.56
C TYR A 118 22.25 16.16 -4.46
N SER A 119 22.14 16.25 -4.40
CA SER A 119 22.56 16.02 -4.36
C SER A 119 22.76 15.84 -4.33
#